data_c31fe931c2f0c6d68dbc730320b6c7d7
#
_entry.id   c31fe931c2f0c6d68dbc730320b6c7d7
#
_cell.length_a   1.000
_cell.length_b   1.000
_cell.length_c   1.000
_cell.angle_alpha   90.00
_cell.angle_beta   90.00
_cell.angle_gamma   90.00
#
_symmetry.space_group_name_H-M   'P 1'
#
loop_
_entity.id
_entity.type
_entity.pdbx_description
1 polymer ?
#
loop_
_entity_poly.entity_id
_entity_poly.type
_entity_poly.pdbx_seq_one_letter_code
_entity_poly.pdbx_strand_id
1 'polypeptide(L)'
;MSPSVSHLSLWETAKNELRNALPRADFETWISSLQPVAIQDGKVLVLEAPSVLTEAWVNSNYAEMLRRQLTLVAGRNMDYRLTASVEASREVAPAPAPVARASRQPAASPAPAIKATNTFENFIVGPENEMAHGASLAVAKEPGHYYNPLFIHGPTGLGKTHLMHAIAHSVYAANPQARIAYISSETFTNDFIQALQAGNVASFRRRYRELDLLLIDDIHFLAGKESTQDEFFHTFNELHNNHKQVVLTSDRPASEIAKLQERLVSRFQWGMVASIQAPGLETRIAILRKKAAARGLDLQPEIAEFIASRIARNVRNLEGAVTRIVGLVGMTRKPLELAQVEKLLHDILVEEASHTLTAEVIQRKVAEHYRIQMSDMTSKRRMQNIAFPRQVAM
;
A
#
# COMPACT_ATOMS: atom_id res chain seq x y z
N MET A 1 -4.65 -53.76 -19.44
CA MET A 1 -5.44 -52.99 -18.46
C MET A 1 -4.45 -52.18 -17.63
N SER A 2 -4.29 -50.91 -17.96
CA SER A 2 -3.43 -50.00 -17.17
C SER A 2 -4.14 -49.61 -15.89
N PRO A 3 -3.48 -49.56 -14.72
CA PRO A 3 -4.12 -49.20 -13.46
C PRO A 3 -4.66 -47.78 -13.56
N SER A 4 -5.94 -47.58 -13.26
CA SER A 4 -6.58 -46.29 -13.16
C SER A 4 -5.93 -45.50 -12.04
N VAL A 5 -5.08 -44.54 -12.37
CA VAL A 5 -4.48 -43.64 -11.39
C VAL A 5 -5.63 -42.84 -10.73
N SER A 6 -5.78 -43.00 -9.42
CA SER A 6 -6.78 -42.26 -8.65
C SER A 6 -6.49 -40.77 -8.70
N HIS A 7 -7.53 -39.92 -8.78
CA HIS A 7 -7.37 -38.46 -8.72
C HIS A 7 -6.59 -38.02 -7.46
N LEU A 8 -6.73 -38.74 -6.35
CA LEU A 8 -6.00 -38.47 -5.11
C LEU A 8 -4.50 -38.75 -5.26
N SER A 9 -4.10 -39.92 -5.80
CA SER A 9 -2.68 -40.24 -5.99
C SER A 9 -1.98 -39.37 -6.98
N LEU A 10 -2.69 -38.99 -8.06
CA LEU A 10 -2.19 -38.04 -9.07
C LEU A 10 -1.91 -36.68 -8.46
N TRP A 11 -2.86 -36.16 -7.67
CA TRP A 11 -2.72 -34.87 -7.03
C TRP A 11 -1.63 -34.84 -5.97
N GLU A 12 -1.56 -35.84 -5.10
CA GLU A 12 -0.52 -35.93 -4.06
C GLU A 12 0.89 -35.94 -4.66
N THR A 13 1.08 -36.67 -5.75
CA THR A 13 2.38 -36.69 -6.44
C THR A 13 2.70 -35.31 -7.05
N ALA A 14 1.74 -34.70 -7.75
CA ALA A 14 1.90 -33.35 -8.32
C ALA A 14 2.14 -32.29 -7.23
N LYS A 15 1.43 -32.39 -6.10
CA LYS A 15 1.55 -31.50 -4.96
C LYS A 15 2.94 -31.57 -4.31
N ASN A 16 3.54 -32.74 -4.22
CA ASN A 16 4.91 -32.91 -3.72
C ASN A 16 5.95 -32.30 -4.65
N GLU A 17 5.78 -32.46 -5.96
CA GLU A 17 6.67 -31.81 -6.96
C GLU A 17 6.54 -30.28 -6.90
N LEU A 18 5.31 -29.74 -6.76
CA LEU A 18 5.07 -28.33 -6.60
C LEU A 18 5.67 -27.74 -5.31
N ARG A 19 5.69 -28.54 -4.23
CA ARG A 19 6.36 -28.15 -2.96
C ARG A 19 7.85 -27.92 -3.14
N ASN A 20 8.49 -28.71 -4.00
CA ASN A 20 9.92 -28.59 -4.28
C ASN A 20 10.23 -27.47 -5.29
N ALA A 21 9.26 -27.09 -6.12
CA ALA A 21 9.44 -26.10 -7.20
C ALA A 21 9.07 -24.68 -6.80
N LEU A 22 8.29 -24.50 -5.70
CA LEU A 22 7.78 -23.21 -5.25
C LEU A 22 8.43 -22.74 -3.94
N PRO A 23 8.52 -21.42 -3.70
CA PRO A 23 8.85 -20.90 -2.38
C PRO A 23 7.87 -21.44 -1.33
N ARG A 24 8.37 -21.79 -0.15
CA ARG A 24 7.58 -22.42 0.91
C ARG A 24 6.34 -21.62 1.29
N ALA A 25 6.46 -20.29 1.37
CA ALA A 25 5.34 -19.40 1.71
C ALA A 25 4.22 -19.45 0.66
N ASP A 26 4.57 -19.45 -0.63
CA ASP A 26 3.61 -19.50 -1.74
C ASP A 26 2.90 -20.84 -1.82
N PHE A 27 3.66 -21.93 -1.62
CA PHE A 27 3.09 -23.29 -1.57
C PHE A 27 2.10 -23.43 -0.41
N GLU A 28 2.46 -23.02 0.81
CA GLU A 28 1.61 -23.10 1.99
C GLU A 28 0.34 -22.25 1.87
N THR A 29 0.45 -21.07 1.24
CA THR A 29 -0.68 -20.14 1.11
C THR A 29 -1.67 -20.55 0.02
N TRP A 30 -1.19 -20.97 -1.15
CA TRP A 30 -2.02 -21.09 -2.35
C TRP A 30 -2.25 -22.51 -2.84
N ILE A 31 -1.27 -23.43 -2.70
CA ILE A 31 -1.32 -24.76 -3.27
C ILE A 31 -1.70 -25.83 -2.24
N SER A 32 -1.23 -25.69 -0.99
CA SER A 32 -1.45 -26.69 0.05
C SER A 32 -2.92 -26.93 0.37
N SER A 33 -3.74 -25.90 0.24
CA SER A 33 -5.18 -25.91 0.57
C SER A 33 -6.08 -26.46 -0.54
N LEU A 34 -5.55 -26.70 -1.76
CA LEU A 34 -6.32 -27.25 -2.87
C LEU A 34 -6.62 -28.75 -2.65
N GLN A 35 -7.87 -29.14 -2.91
CA GLN A 35 -8.35 -30.51 -2.72
C GLN A 35 -8.76 -31.14 -4.07
N PRO A 36 -8.37 -32.36 -4.42
CA PRO A 36 -8.78 -33.01 -5.64
C PRO A 36 -10.20 -33.60 -5.49
N VAL A 37 -11.09 -33.25 -6.42
CA VAL A 37 -12.50 -33.68 -6.41
C VAL A 37 -12.73 -34.85 -7.36
N ALA A 38 -12.32 -34.74 -8.61
CA ALA A 38 -12.55 -35.74 -9.63
C ALA A 38 -11.62 -35.55 -10.85
N ILE A 39 -11.56 -36.58 -11.72
CA ILE A 39 -10.99 -36.46 -13.06
C ILE A 39 -12.13 -36.54 -14.08
N GLN A 40 -12.34 -35.48 -14.86
CA GLN A 40 -13.32 -35.41 -15.94
C GLN A 40 -12.69 -35.85 -17.26
N ASP A 41 -13.37 -36.72 -17.99
CA ASP A 41 -12.99 -37.25 -19.32
C ASP A 41 -11.57 -37.81 -19.39
N GLY A 42 -11.01 -38.20 -18.24
CA GLY A 42 -9.63 -38.69 -18.13
C GLY A 42 -8.55 -37.65 -18.46
N LYS A 43 -8.88 -36.37 -18.68
CA LYS A 43 -7.96 -35.31 -19.13
C LYS A 43 -7.95 -34.06 -18.24
N VAL A 44 -8.96 -33.83 -17.44
CA VAL A 44 -9.07 -32.63 -16.59
C VAL A 44 -9.20 -33.01 -15.14
N LEU A 45 -8.25 -32.60 -14.31
CA LEU A 45 -8.31 -32.74 -12.85
C LEU A 45 -9.12 -31.58 -12.27
N VAL A 46 -10.23 -31.88 -11.61
CA VAL A 46 -11.03 -30.89 -10.88
C VAL A 46 -10.47 -30.76 -9.48
N LEU A 47 -10.08 -29.55 -9.13
CA LEU A 47 -9.56 -29.19 -7.79
C LEU A 47 -10.52 -28.20 -7.14
N GLU A 48 -10.79 -28.36 -5.87
CA GLU A 48 -11.56 -27.44 -5.06
C GLU A 48 -10.63 -26.48 -4.32
N ALA A 49 -10.90 -25.18 -4.47
CA ALA A 49 -10.22 -24.09 -3.78
C ALA A 49 -11.05 -23.62 -2.58
N PRO A 50 -10.43 -23.26 -1.44
CA PRO A 50 -11.16 -22.84 -0.23
C PRO A 50 -11.91 -21.49 -0.43
N SER A 51 -11.58 -20.72 -1.45
CA SER A 51 -12.25 -19.46 -1.76
C SER A 51 -12.12 -19.07 -3.23
N VAL A 52 -13.02 -18.20 -3.70
CA VAL A 52 -12.95 -17.59 -5.05
C VAL A 52 -11.64 -16.82 -5.25
N LEU A 53 -11.10 -16.23 -4.18
CA LEU A 53 -9.82 -15.52 -4.22
C LEU A 53 -8.66 -16.47 -4.52
N THR A 54 -8.64 -17.64 -3.85
CA THR A 54 -7.62 -18.68 -4.07
C THR A 54 -7.71 -19.22 -5.49
N GLU A 55 -8.93 -19.48 -5.98
CA GLU A 55 -9.17 -19.92 -7.37
C GLU A 55 -8.60 -18.91 -8.38
N ALA A 56 -8.95 -17.62 -8.25
CA ALA A 56 -8.50 -16.57 -9.16
C ALA A 56 -6.98 -16.37 -9.11
N TRP A 57 -6.40 -16.39 -7.91
CA TRP A 57 -4.95 -16.19 -7.74
C TRP A 57 -4.13 -17.34 -8.33
N VAL A 58 -4.51 -18.59 -8.07
CA VAL A 58 -3.84 -19.78 -8.59
C VAL A 58 -3.94 -19.83 -10.10
N ASN A 59 -5.11 -19.52 -10.68
CA ASN A 59 -5.28 -19.46 -12.13
C ASN A 59 -4.42 -18.36 -12.78
N SER A 60 -4.22 -17.22 -12.10
CA SER A 60 -3.44 -16.11 -12.67
C SER A 60 -1.92 -16.32 -12.58
N ASN A 61 -1.43 -16.96 -11.51
CA ASN A 61 0.00 -17.01 -11.22
C ASN A 61 0.64 -18.39 -11.42
N TYR A 62 -0.12 -19.48 -11.31
CA TYR A 62 0.42 -20.84 -11.30
C TYR A 62 -0.20 -21.78 -12.37
N ALA A 63 -1.03 -21.25 -13.28
CA ALA A 63 -1.73 -22.04 -14.29
C ALA A 63 -0.81 -22.92 -15.16
N GLU A 64 0.24 -22.32 -15.72
CA GLU A 64 1.18 -23.05 -16.58
C GLU A 64 1.98 -24.09 -15.81
N MET A 65 2.39 -23.74 -14.58
CA MET A 65 3.14 -24.67 -13.72
C MET A 65 2.29 -25.86 -13.31
N LEU A 66 1.03 -25.64 -12.93
CA LEU A 66 0.08 -26.72 -12.59
C LEU A 66 -0.15 -27.66 -13.78
N ARG A 67 -0.42 -27.13 -14.99
CA ARG A 67 -0.59 -27.94 -16.21
C ARG A 67 0.65 -28.77 -16.51
N ARG A 68 1.82 -28.16 -16.40
CA ARG A 68 3.10 -28.83 -16.66
C ARG A 68 3.33 -29.97 -15.68
N GLN A 69 3.14 -29.76 -14.40
CA GLN A 69 3.36 -30.79 -13.37
C GLN A 69 2.33 -31.92 -13.49
N LEU A 70 1.06 -31.59 -13.70
CA LEU A 70 0.03 -32.61 -13.91
C LEU A 70 0.31 -33.47 -15.16
N THR A 71 0.75 -32.85 -16.24
CA THR A 71 1.13 -33.57 -17.47
C THR A 71 2.33 -34.50 -17.25
N LEU A 72 3.35 -34.05 -16.51
CA LEU A 72 4.53 -34.85 -16.18
C LEU A 72 4.17 -36.03 -15.30
N VAL A 73 3.37 -35.83 -14.27
CA VAL A 73 2.98 -36.89 -13.33
C VAL A 73 2.01 -37.89 -13.96
N ALA A 74 1.09 -37.42 -14.80
CA ALA A 74 0.12 -38.30 -15.48
C ALA A 74 0.72 -39.06 -16.68
N GLY A 75 1.90 -38.65 -17.20
CA GLY A 75 2.51 -39.22 -18.41
C GLY A 75 1.68 -38.99 -19.68
N ARG A 76 0.70 -38.08 -19.64
CA ARG A 76 -0.19 -37.71 -20.73
C ARG A 76 -0.64 -36.26 -20.57
N ASN A 77 -1.12 -35.63 -21.63
CA ASN A 77 -1.62 -34.25 -21.58
C ASN A 77 -2.80 -34.15 -20.60
N MET A 78 -2.62 -33.43 -19.50
CA MET A 78 -3.62 -33.20 -18.45
C MET A 78 -3.81 -31.69 -18.23
N ASP A 79 -5.06 -31.29 -18.14
CA ASP A 79 -5.45 -29.94 -17.71
C ASP A 79 -6.07 -29.97 -16.31
N TYR A 80 -6.34 -28.81 -15.73
CA TYR A 80 -7.03 -28.72 -14.46
C TYR A 80 -8.18 -27.70 -14.54
N ARG A 81 -9.13 -27.82 -13.62
CA ARG A 81 -10.19 -26.85 -13.37
C ARG A 81 -10.28 -26.60 -11.87
N LEU A 82 -10.21 -25.35 -11.47
CA LEU A 82 -10.49 -24.94 -10.10
C LEU A 82 -11.96 -24.60 -9.95
N THR A 83 -12.54 -24.95 -8.82
CA THR A 83 -13.90 -24.59 -8.39
C THR A 83 -13.82 -24.15 -6.93
N ALA A 84 -14.44 -22.98 -6.61
CA ALA A 84 -14.48 -22.53 -5.22
C ALA A 84 -15.50 -23.34 -4.42
N SER A 85 -15.16 -23.70 -3.17
CA SER A 85 -16.09 -24.34 -2.24
C SER A 85 -17.26 -23.44 -1.89
N VAL A 86 -18.47 -23.94 -2.07
CA VAL A 86 -19.73 -23.18 -1.81
C VAL A 86 -20.17 -23.29 -0.34
N GLU A 87 -19.45 -24.07 0.51
CA GLU A 87 -19.89 -24.38 1.86
C GLU A 87 -19.63 -23.32 2.94
N ALA A 88 -18.87 -22.24 2.63
CA ALA A 88 -18.60 -21.17 3.60
C ALA A 88 -19.71 -20.07 3.67
N SER A 89 -20.88 -20.27 3.05
CA SER A 89 -21.96 -19.28 3.02
C SER A 89 -23.35 -19.86 3.34
N ARG A 90 -23.44 -20.87 4.21
CA ARG A 90 -24.74 -21.35 4.71
C ARG A 90 -24.76 -21.38 6.23
N GLU A 91 -25.09 -20.25 6.80
CA GLU A 91 -25.90 -20.20 8.03
C GLU A 91 -26.90 -19.04 7.95
N VAL A 92 -28.14 -19.46 8.11
CA VAL A 92 -29.38 -18.90 8.64
C VAL A 92 -30.33 -18.24 7.63
N ALA A 93 -31.39 -18.87 7.31
CA ALA A 93 -32.74 -19.03 7.84
C ALA A 93 -33.86 -18.62 6.85
N PRO A 94 -35.16 -18.81 7.09
CA PRO A 94 -36.08 -19.40 6.15
C PRO A 94 -36.78 -18.42 5.23
N ALA A 95 -37.28 -18.93 4.11
CA ALA A 95 -38.01 -18.17 3.11
C ALA A 95 -39.34 -17.61 3.63
N PRO A 96 -39.73 -16.44 3.18
CA PRO A 96 -41.13 -16.07 2.98
C PRO A 96 -41.47 -15.83 1.49
N ALA A 97 -42.75 -16.02 1.22
CA ALA A 97 -43.44 -16.05 -0.04
C ALA A 97 -43.36 -14.75 -0.91
N PRO A 98 -43.83 -14.77 -2.16
CA PRO A 98 -43.55 -13.76 -3.17
C PRO A 98 -44.37 -12.49 -2.98
N VAL A 99 -43.70 -11.37 -2.90
CA VAL A 99 -44.35 -10.05 -2.93
C VAL A 99 -43.72 -9.17 -4.02
N ALA A 100 -44.58 -8.57 -4.75
CA ALA A 100 -44.51 -7.48 -5.74
C ALA A 100 -43.15 -6.83 -6.06
N ARG A 101 -42.94 -6.61 -7.36
CA ARG A 101 -41.91 -5.78 -7.97
C ARG A 101 -41.86 -4.40 -7.32
N ALA A 102 -40.85 -4.18 -6.46
CA ALA A 102 -40.41 -2.88 -6.04
C ALA A 102 -39.14 -2.52 -6.82
N SER A 103 -39.08 -1.29 -7.26
CA SER A 103 -38.01 -0.65 -8.01
C SER A 103 -36.63 -1.01 -7.48
N ARG A 104 -35.74 -1.49 -8.36
CA ARG A 104 -34.29 -1.67 -8.06
C ARG A 104 -33.73 -0.32 -7.69
N GLN A 105 -33.53 -0.10 -6.39
CA GLN A 105 -32.54 0.88 -5.93
C GLN A 105 -31.15 0.42 -6.40
N PRO A 106 -30.30 1.31 -6.87
CA PRO A 106 -28.93 0.94 -7.22
C PRO A 106 -28.25 0.39 -5.98
N ALA A 107 -27.64 -0.78 -6.11
CA ALA A 107 -26.85 -1.41 -5.06
C ALA A 107 -25.81 -0.39 -4.56
N ALA A 108 -25.81 -0.13 -3.26
CA ALA A 108 -24.80 0.70 -2.63
C ALA A 108 -23.40 0.16 -3.01
N SER A 109 -22.57 1.02 -3.53
CA SER A 109 -21.18 0.70 -3.80
C SER A 109 -20.53 0.13 -2.52
N PRO A 110 -19.73 -0.94 -2.58
CA PRO A 110 -19.07 -1.46 -1.40
C PRO A 110 -18.28 -0.33 -0.76
N ALA A 111 -18.43 -0.17 0.57
CA ALA A 111 -17.73 0.86 1.32
C ALA A 111 -16.22 0.78 1.00
N PRO A 112 -15.57 1.89 0.66
CA PRO A 112 -14.16 1.86 0.31
C PRO A 112 -13.35 1.27 1.48
N ALA A 113 -12.28 0.53 1.18
CA ALA A 113 -11.40 -0.09 2.20
C ALA A 113 -10.60 1.00 2.94
N ILE A 114 -11.28 1.77 3.79
CA ILE A 114 -10.76 2.91 4.55
C ILE A 114 -10.43 2.43 5.96
N LYS A 115 -9.21 2.72 6.44
CA LYS A 115 -8.84 2.40 7.83
C LYS A 115 -9.62 3.30 8.79
N ALA A 116 -10.46 2.72 9.64
CA ALA A 116 -11.30 3.43 10.60
C ALA A 116 -10.53 4.37 11.54
N THR A 117 -9.25 4.10 11.79
CA THR A 117 -8.39 4.90 12.68
C THR A 117 -7.79 6.15 12.00
N ASN A 118 -7.87 6.26 10.67
CA ASN A 118 -7.26 7.36 9.94
C ASN A 118 -8.28 8.47 9.71
N THR A 119 -8.58 9.20 10.75
CA THR A 119 -9.50 10.36 10.76
C THR A 119 -8.72 11.66 10.98
N PHE A 120 -9.32 12.81 10.74
CA PHE A 120 -8.71 14.11 11.02
C PHE A 120 -8.39 14.30 12.49
N GLU A 121 -9.25 13.80 13.40
CA GLU A 121 -9.04 13.86 14.85
C GLU A 121 -7.78 13.10 15.28
N ASN A 122 -7.46 12.02 14.54
CA ASN A 122 -6.29 11.19 14.84
C ASN A 122 -5.01 11.67 14.13
N PHE A 123 -5.11 12.64 13.24
CA PHE A 123 -3.95 13.25 12.62
C PHE A 123 -3.33 14.28 13.57
N ILE A 124 -2.00 14.30 13.68
CA ILE A 124 -1.29 15.30 14.46
C ILE A 124 -0.79 16.38 13.51
N VAL A 125 -1.25 17.60 13.74
CA VAL A 125 -0.88 18.77 12.94
C VAL A 125 0.36 19.41 13.54
N GLY A 126 1.31 19.74 12.68
CA GLY A 126 2.50 20.52 12.95
C GLY A 126 2.81 21.44 11.77
N PRO A 127 3.78 22.35 11.91
CA PRO A 127 4.13 23.29 10.85
C PRO A 127 4.45 22.61 9.50
N GLU A 128 4.95 21.36 9.57
CA GLU A 128 5.42 20.59 8.42
C GLU A 128 4.29 19.99 7.58
N ASN A 129 3.07 19.96 8.10
CA ASN A 129 1.91 19.32 7.46
C ASN A 129 0.62 20.16 7.55
N GLU A 130 0.66 21.35 8.16
CA GLU A 130 -0.50 22.19 8.39
C GLU A 130 -1.23 22.56 7.08
N MET A 131 -0.48 22.92 6.03
CA MET A 131 -1.05 23.24 4.73
C MET A 131 -1.78 22.03 4.11
N ALA A 132 -1.17 20.85 4.15
CA ALA A 132 -1.77 19.63 3.61
C ALA A 132 -3.01 19.22 4.41
N HIS A 133 -2.97 19.37 5.75
CA HIS A 133 -4.11 19.12 6.61
C HIS A 133 -5.26 20.12 6.35
N GLY A 134 -4.97 21.41 6.30
CA GLY A 134 -5.97 22.47 6.02
C GLY A 134 -6.62 22.30 4.66
N ALA A 135 -5.83 22.02 3.60
CA ALA A 135 -6.34 21.74 2.27
C ALA A 135 -7.24 20.49 2.26
N SER A 136 -6.84 19.44 2.98
CA SER A 136 -7.63 18.21 3.11
C SER A 136 -8.97 18.44 3.81
N LEU A 137 -9.00 19.28 4.85
CA LEU A 137 -10.24 19.67 5.53
C LEU A 137 -11.18 20.45 4.61
N ALA A 138 -10.62 21.40 3.82
CA ALA A 138 -11.41 22.19 2.87
C ALA A 138 -12.04 21.29 1.79
N VAL A 139 -11.27 20.36 1.23
CA VAL A 139 -11.77 19.38 0.26
C VAL A 139 -12.82 18.45 0.87
N ALA A 140 -12.63 18.01 2.11
CA ALA A 140 -13.59 17.15 2.79
C ALA A 140 -14.93 17.83 3.08
N LYS A 141 -14.91 19.16 3.34
CA LYS A 141 -16.10 19.97 3.61
C LYS A 141 -16.92 20.25 2.34
N GLU A 142 -16.25 20.60 1.24
CA GLU A 142 -16.89 20.96 -0.03
C GLU A 142 -16.13 20.31 -1.21
N PRO A 143 -16.36 18.99 -1.46
CA PRO A 143 -15.67 18.29 -2.55
C PRO A 143 -16.00 18.89 -3.92
N GLY A 144 -14.98 19.05 -4.76
CA GLY A 144 -15.10 19.58 -6.13
C GLY A 144 -15.11 21.10 -6.25
N HIS A 145 -15.12 21.84 -5.14
CA HIS A 145 -15.23 23.30 -5.15
C HIS A 145 -13.90 24.04 -5.07
N TYR A 146 -13.16 23.92 -3.95
CA TYR A 146 -12.01 24.82 -3.70
C TYR A 146 -10.70 24.34 -4.32
N TYR A 147 -10.34 23.09 -4.08
CA TYR A 147 -9.04 22.53 -4.44
C TYR A 147 -9.22 21.25 -5.24
N ASN A 148 -9.39 21.38 -6.54
CA ASN A 148 -9.57 20.24 -7.43
C ASN A 148 -8.64 20.33 -8.64
N PRO A 149 -7.63 19.43 -8.75
CA PRO A 149 -7.29 18.37 -7.81
C PRO A 149 -6.63 18.88 -6.53
N LEU A 150 -6.63 18.06 -5.46
CA LEU A 150 -5.71 18.18 -4.35
C LEU A 150 -4.55 17.20 -4.57
N PHE A 151 -3.34 17.72 -4.70
CA PHE A 151 -2.13 16.93 -4.88
C PHE A 151 -1.26 17.03 -3.63
N ILE A 152 -1.12 15.93 -2.87
CA ILE A 152 -0.33 15.87 -1.64
C ILE A 152 0.97 15.11 -1.94
N HIS A 153 2.12 15.73 -1.74
CA HIS A 153 3.40 15.07 -1.95
C HIS A 153 4.32 15.16 -0.73
N GLY A 154 5.29 14.27 -0.69
CA GLY A 154 6.32 14.22 0.35
C GLY A 154 6.81 12.80 0.58
N PRO A 155 7.95 12.61 1.28
CA PRO A 155 8.53 11.32 1.55
C PRO A 155 7.54 10.28 2.06
N THR A 156 7.87 8.99 1.89
CA THR A 156 7.02 7.89 2.36
C THR A 156 6.90 7.89 3.88
N GLY A 157 5.71 7.48 4.38
CA GLY A 157 5.49 7.31 5.81
C GLY A 157 5.17 8.58 6.59
N LEU A 158 4.89 9.72 5.94
CA LEU A 158 4.59 11.00 6.61
C LEU A 158 3.09 11.28 6.81
N GLY A 159 2.20 10.36 6.45
CA GLY A 159 0.76 10.51 6.70
C GLY A 159 -0.08 10.93 5.50
N LYS A 160 0.43 10.92 4.25
CA LYS A 160 -0.35 11.20 3.02
C LYS A 160 -1.60 10.33 2.93
N THR A 161 -1.42 9.02 3.03
CA THR A 161 -2.51 8.02 3.05
C THR A 161 -3.48 8.26 4.21
N HIS A 162 -3.02 8.73 5.37
CA HIS A 162 -3.88 9.07 6.50
C HIS A 162 -4.84 10.21 6.13
N LEU A 163 -4.33 11.30 5.52
CA LEU A 163 -5.16 12.42 5.07
C LEU A 163 -6.18 11.99 4.00
N MET A 164 -5.79 11.13 3.06
CA MET A 164 -6.74 10.60 2.07
C MET A 164 -7.89 9.84 2.74
N HIS A 165 -7.57 8.98 3.70
CA HIS A 165 -8.61 8.26 4.45
C HIS A 165 -9.47 9.20 5.28
N ALA A 166 -8.88 10.23 5.89
CA ALA A 166 -9.62 11.24 6.66
C ALA A 166 -10.61 12.01 5.79
N ILE A 167 -10.19 12.40 4.56
CA ILE A 167 -11.09 13.01 3.57
C ILE A 167 -12.25 12.06 3.27
N ALA A 168 -11.95 10.80 2.93
CA ALA A 168 -12.97 9.81 2.58
C ALA A 168 -13.96 9.57 3.72
N HIS A 169 -13.48 9.47 4.97
CA HIS A 169 -14.33 9.35 6.15
C HIS A 169 -15.27 10.54 6.32
N SER A 170 -14.72 11.75 6.20
CA SER A 170 -15.50 12.98 6.38
C SER A 170 -16.58 13.14 5.29
N VAL A 171 -16.22 12.88 4.03
CA VAL A 171 -17.17 12.94 2.91
C VAL A 171 -18.26 11.87 3.04
N TYR A 172 -17.88 10.64 3.41
CA TYR A 172 -18.84 9.56 3.62
C TYR A 172 -19.80 9.84 4.80
N ALA A 173 -19.26 10.39 5.90
CA ALA A 173 -20.08 10.78 7.06
C ALA A 173 -21.08 11.90 6.72
N ALA A 174 -20.69 12.85 5.87
CA ALA A 174 -21.57 13.92 5.40
C ALA A 174 -22.60 13.44 4.36
N ASN A 175 -22.21 12.51 3.48
CA ASN A 175 -23.07 11.94 2.44
C ASN A 175 -22.80 10.45 2.25
N PRO A 176 -23.55 9.56 2.94
CA PRO A 176 -23.39 8.10 2.81
C PRO A 176 -23.71 7.54 1.41
N GLN A 177 -24.36 8.33 0.53
CA GLN A 177 -24.64 7.94 -0.85
C GLN A 177 -23.52 8.35 -1.83
N ALA A 178 -22.51 9.08 -1.35
CA ALA A 178 -21.40 9.48 -2.19
C ALA A 178 -20.63 8.25 -2.71
N ARG A 179 -20.38 8.24 -4.01
CA ARG A 179 -19.59 7.19 -4.67
C ARG A 179 -18.10 7.54 -4.52
N ILE A 180 -17.45 6.91 -3.55
CA ILE A 180 -16.06 7.17 -3.19
C ILE A 180 -15.21 5.97 -3.60
N ALA A 181 -14.10 6.22 -4.30
CA ALA A 181 -13.06 5.22 -4.52
C ALA A 181 -11.73 5.68 -3.93
N TYR A 182 -11.13 4.83 -3.09
CA TYR A 182 -9.75 4.92 -2.65
C TYR A 182 -8.98 3.74 -3.24
N ILE A 183 -7.99 4.01 -4.07
CA ILE A 183 -7.18 3.00 -4.76
C ILE A 183 -5.72 3.46 -4.87
N SER A 184 -4.80 2.52 -5.06
CA SER A 184 -3.46 2.84 -5.52
C SER A 184 -3.44 3.04 -7.04
N SER A 185 -2.49 3.80 -7.56
CA SER A 185 -2.32 3.92 -9.01
C SER A 185 -1.93 2.59 -9.67
N GLU A 186 -1.35 1.68 -8.91
CA GLU A 186 -1.10 0.31 -9.35
C GLU A 186 -2.39 -0.48 -9.53
N THR A 187 -3.34 -0.38 -8.59
CA THR A 187 -4.68 -0.99 -8.70
C THR A 187 -5.42 -0.44 -9.92
N PHE A 188 -5.39 0.88 -10.13
CA PHE A 188 -5.99 1.51 -11.32
C PHE A 188 -5.40 0.93 -12.62
N THR A 189 -4.07 0.77 -12.66
CA THR A 189 -3.37 0.17 -13.81
C THR A 189 -3.83 -1.27 -14.05
N ASN A 190 -3.87 -2.09 -13.00
CA ASN A 190 -4.24 -3.50 -13.10
C ASN A 190 -5.70 -3.66 -13.53
N ASP A 191 -6.62 -2.88 -12.96
CA ASP A 191 -8.03 -2.87 -13.36
C ASP A 191 -8.20 -2.47 -14.83
N PHE A 192 -7.42 -1.49 -15.31
CA PHE A 192 -7.45 -1.08 -16.72
C PHE A 192 -6.92 -2.18 -17.66
N ILE A 193 -5.80 -2.82 -17.30
CA ILE A 193 -5.24 -3.92 -18.10
C ILE A 193 -6.23 -5.09 -18.16
N GLN A 194 -6.86 -5.45 -17.05
CA GLN A 194 -7.88 -6.50 -17.01
C GLN A 194 -9.10 -6.14 -17.87
N ALA A 195 -9.54 -4.89 -17.83
CA ALA A 195 -10.66 -4.42 -18.65
C ALA A 195 -10.33 -4.46 -20.16
N LEU A 196 -9.09 -4.16 -20.54
CA LEU A 196 -8.61 -4.29 -21.93
C LEU A 196 -8.60 -5.76 -22.37
N GLN A 197 -8.05 -6.65 -21.56
CA GLN A 197 -7.99 -8.09 -21.85
C GLN A 197 -9.38 -8.73 -21.95
N ALA A 198 -10.32 -8.27 -21.12
CA ALA A 198 -11.70 -8.75 -21.14
C ALA A 198 -12.59 -8.06 -22.21
N GLY A 199 -12.05 -7.08 -22.96
CA GLY A 199 -12.85 -6.28 -23.93
C GLY A 199 -13.93 -5.40 -23.26
N ASN A 200 -13.82 -5.12 -21.95
CA ASN A 200 -14.87 -4.46 -21.16
C ASN A 200 -14.43 -3.09 -20.60
N VAL A 201 -13.75 -2.30 -21.42
CA VAL A 201 -13.28 -0.95 -21.04
C VAL A 201 -14.43 -0.01 -20.67
N ALA A 202 -15.64 -0.22 -21.24
CA ALA A 202 -16.82 0.59 -20.92
C ALA A 202 -17.23 0.45 -19.44
N SER A 203 -17.15 -0.75 -18.87
CA SER A 203 -17.44 -0.98 -17.44
C SER A 203 -16.40 -0.32 -16.54
N PHE A 204 -15.12 -0.42 -16.91
CA PHE A 204 -14.03 0.27 -16.22
C PHE A 204 -14.27 1.79 -16.20
N ARG A 205 -14.54 2.39 -17.35
CA ARG A 205 -14.83 3.83 -17.47
C ARG A 205 -16.02 4.25 -16.62
N ARG A 206 -17.11 3.48 -16.66
CA ARG A 206 -18.27 3.75 -15.80
C ARG A 206 -17.90 3.72 -14.33
N ARG A 207 -17.15 2.71 -13.88
CA ARG A 207 -16.72 2.56 -12.48
C ARG A 207 -15.94 3.77 -11.97
N TYR A 208 -15.02 4.32 -12.76
CA TYR A 208 -14.13 5.39 -12.31
C TYR A 208 -14.60 6.80 -12.68
N ARG A 209 -15.38 6.98 -13.74
CA ARG A 209 -15.83 8.30 -14.18
C ARG A 209 -17.16 8.76 -13.54
N GLU A 210 -17.89 7.84 -12.91
CA GLU A 210 -19.16 8.17 -12.21
C GLU A 210 -18.97 8.40 -10.71
N LEU A 211 -17.73 8.49 -10.21
CA LEU A 211 -17.43 8.74 -8.80
C LEU A 211 -17.70 10.19 -8.42
N ASP A 212 -18.03 10.42 -7.15
CA ASP A 212 -18.11 11.75 -6.56
C ASP A 212 -16.79 12.18 -5.95
N LEU A 213 -15.97 11.20 -5.48
CA LEU A 213 -14.63 11.42 -4.95
C LEU A 213 -13.72 10.28 -5.40
N LEU A 214 -12.65 10.63 -6.10
CA LEU A 214 -11.57 9.72 -6.50
C LEU A 214 -10.31 10.04 -5.73
N LEU A 215 -9.82 9.08 -4.94
CA LEU A 215 -8.58 9.17 -4.18
C LEU A 215 -7.59 8.15 -4.74
N ILE A 216 -6.49 8.63 -5.33
CA ILE A 216 -5.44 7.77 -5.88
C ILE A 216 -4.14 7.97 -5.12
N ASP A 217 -3.71 6.91 -4.46
CA ASP A 217 -2.45 6.88 -3.71
C ASP A 217 -1.28 6.51 -4.63
N ASP A 218 -0.13 7.12 -4.37
CA ASP A 218 1.15 6.83 -5.02
C ASP A 218 1.12 6.94 -6.55
N ILE A 219 0.66 8.11 -7.08
CA ILE A 219 0.48 8.36 -8.52
C ILE A 219 1.77 8.18 -9.34
N HIS A 220 2.94 8.24 -8.71
CA HIS A 220 4.22 8.05 -9.37
C HIS A 220 4.39 6.65 -10.00
N PHE A 221 3.63 5.63 -9.59
CA PHE A 221 3.63 4.32 -10.25
C PHE A 221 2.96 4.29 -11.63
N LEU A 222 2.33 5.38 -12.09
CA LEU A 222 1.91 5.53 -13.49
C LEU A 222 3.08 5.83 -14.43
N ALA A 223 4.25 6.22 -13.90
CA ALA A 223 5.43 6.56 -14.68
C ALA A 223 5.81 5.45 -15.68
N GLY A 224 5.98 5.83 -16.95
CA GLY A 224 6.34 4.90 -18.02
C GLY A 224 5.22 3.98 -18.54
N LYS A 225 3.98 4.13 -18.07
CA LYS A 225 2.81 3.33 -18.51
C LYS A 225 1.89 4.19 -19.40
N GLU A 226 2.31 4.48 -20.61
CA GLU A 226 1.67 5.46 -21.51
C GLU A 226 0.17 5.25 -21.67
N SER A 227 -0.27 4.03 -22.04
CA SER A 227 -1.70 3.74 -22.23
C SER A 227 -2.54 3.95 -20.96
N THR A 228 -1.97 3.66 -19.78
CA THR A 228 -2.64 3.90 -18.50
C THR A 228 -2.68 5.39 -18.18
N GLN A 229 -1.62 6.13 -18.50
CA GLN A 229 -1.59 7.59 -18.32
C GLN A 229 -2.63 8.28 -19.21
N ASP A 230 -2.83 7.80 -20.44
CA ASP A 230 -3.85 8.31 -21.37
C ASP A 230 -5.27 8.06 -20.82
N GLU A 231 -5.58 6.84 -20.39
CA GLU A 231 -6.89 6.54 -19.80
C GLU A 231 -7.12 7.31 -18.49
N PHE A 232 -6.06 7.46 -17.67
CA PHE A 232 -6.14 8.27 -16.45
C PHE A 232 -6.40 9.75 -16.76
N PHE A 233 -5.73 10.32 -17.77
CA PHE A 233 -5.96 11.69 -18.21
C PHE A 233 -7.42 11.93 -18.61
N HIS A 234 -8.01 11.01 -19.36
CA HIS A 234 -9.42 11.10 -19.74
C HIS A 234 -10.36 10.96 -18.53
N THR A 235 -10.06 10.04 -17.62
CA THR A 235 -10.83 9.86 -16.40
C THR A 235 -10.76 11.09 -15.51
N PHE A 236 -9.57 11.65 -15.33
CA PHE A 236 -9.36 12.90 -14.60
C PHE A 236 -10.17 14.05 -15.17
N ASN A 237 -10.08 14.29 -16.50
CA ASN A 237 -10.81 15.40 -17.15
C ASN A 237 -12.34 15.22 -17.01
N GLU A 238 -12.85 14.01 -17.13
CA GLU A 238 -14.29 13.72 -16.97
C GLU A 238 -14.77 14.07 -15.56
N LEU A 239 -14.03 13.62 -14.54
CA LEU A 239 -14.34 13.93 -13.14
C LEU A 239 -14.24 15.44 -12.86
N HIS A 240 -13.13 16.05 -13.26
CA HIS A 240 -12.90 17.46 -13.04
C HIS A 240 -13.95 18.37 -13.70
N ASN A 241 -14.32 18.09 -14.96
CA ASN A 241 -15.33 18.86 -15.70
C ASN A 241 -16.72 18.71 -15.09
N ASN A 242 -17.00 17.58 -14.44
CA ASN A 242 -18.25 17.33 -13.71
C ASN A 242 -18.18 17.77 -12.24
N HIS A 243 -17.21 18.58 -11.85
CA HIS A 243 -17.01 19.06 -10.48
C HIS A 243 -16.90 17.94 -9.45
N LYS A 244 -16.40 16.75 -9.85
CA LYS A 244 -16.10 15.65 -8.96
C LYS A 244 -14.70 15.79 -8.39
N GLN A 245 -14.53 15.51 -7.10
CA GLN A 245 -13.25 15.71 -6.43
C GLN A 245 -12.23 14.63 -6.81
N VAL A 246 -11.03 15.08 -7.13
CA VAL A 246 -9.86 14.21 -7.30
C VAL A 246 -8.80 14.57 -6.25
N VAL A 247 -8.29 13.57 -5.53
CA VAL A 247 -7.18 13.71 -4.58
C VAL A 247 -6.08 12.73 -4.98
N LEU A 248 -4.87 13.22 -5.07
CA LEU A 248 -3.70 12.46 -5.53
C LEU A 248 -2.59 12.54 -4.50
N THR A 249 -1.84 11.46 -4.32
CA THR A 249 -0.61 11.50 -3.53
C THR A 249 0.60 11.04 -4.33
N SER A 250 1.79 11.51 -3.92
CA SER A 250 3.07 11.08 -4.47
C SER A 250 4.16 11.13 -3.40
N ASP A 251 5.25 10.41 -3.62
CA ASP A 251 6.47 10.51 -2.79
C ASP A 251 7.30 11.76 -3.11
N ARG A 252 7.03 12.42 -4.26
CA ARG A 252 7.73 13.59 -4.78
C ARG A 252 6.81 14.52 -5.56
N PRO A 253 7.23 15.78 -5.86
CA PRO A 253 6.48 16.69 -6.72
C PRO A 253 6.19 16.08 -8.10
N ALA A 254 5.07 16.43 -8.71
CA ALA A 254 4.68 15.92 -10.01
C ALA A 254 5.72 16.16 -11.12
N SER A 255 6.41 17.30 -11.08
CA SER A 255 7.47 17.67 -12.02
C SER A 255 8.73 16.82 -11.92
N GLU A 256 8.93 16.11 -10.79
CA GLU A 256 10.08 15.25 -10.55
C GLU A 256 9.79 13.76 -10.87
N ILE A 257 8.56 13.45 -11.26
CA ILE A 257 8.20 12.07 -11.65
C ILE A 257 8.68 11.82 -13.09
N ALA A 258 9.82 11.15 -13.21
CA ALA A 258 10.36 10.80 -14.54
C ALA A 258 9.35 9.96 -15.35
N LYS A 259 9.24 10.20 -16.66
CA LYS A 259 8.32 9.51 -17.59
C LYS A 259 6.82 9.71 -17.28
N LEU A 260 6.45 10.72 -16.52
CA LEU A 260 5.08 11.17 -16.42
C LEU A 260 4.83 12.19 -17.54
N GLN A 261 3.71 12.06 -18.25
CA GLN A 261 3.36 12.96 -19.36
C GLN A 261 3.14 14.41 -18.85
N GLU A 262 3.67 15.40 -19.55
CA GLU A 262 3.58 16.82 -19.18
C GLU A 262 2.14 17.31 -18.99
N ARG A 263 1.20 16.78 -19.80
CA ARG A 263 -0.21 17.11 -19.65
C ARG A 263 -0.80 16.68 -18.29
N LEU A 264 -0.32 15.54 -17.72
CA LEU A 264 -0.71 15.11 -16.36
C LEU A 264 -0.05 15.99 -15.31
N VAL A 265 1.24 16.29 -15.46
CA VAL A 265 1.96 17.20 -14.56
C VAL A 265 1.21 18.54 -14.47
N SER A 266 0.85 19.13 -15.62
CA SER A 266 0.08 20.38 -15.69
C SER A 266 -1.27 20.27 -14.97
N ARG A 267 -2.00 19.14 -15.14
CA ARG A 267 -3.28 18.92 -14.47
C ARG A 267 -3.15 18.78 -12.96
N PHE A 268 -2.11 18.09 -12.49
CA PHE A 268 -1.86 17.91 -11.05
C PHE A 268 -1.49 19.23 -10.35
N GLN A 269 -0.88 20.16 -11.09
CA GLN A 269 -0.52 21.50 -10.60
C GLN A 269 -1.65 22.52 -10.71
N TRP A 270 -2.72 22.22 -11.41
CA TRP A 270 -3.82 23.17 -11.64
C TRP A 270 -4.58 23.54 -10.36
N GLY A 271 -4.78 22.56 -9.47
CA GLY A 271 -5.46 22.76 -8.19
C GLY A 271 -4.52 23.16 -7.06
N MET A 272 -4.69 22.52 -5.90
CA MET A 272 -3.84 22.74 -4.73
C MET A 272 -2.74 21.70 -4.64
N VAL A 273 -1.50 22.14 -4.59
CA VAL A 273 -0.33 21.30 -4.33
C VAL A 273 0.13 21.54 -2.90
N ALA A 274 0.08 20.51 -2.06
CA ALA A 274 0.46 20.58 -0.66
C ALA A 274 1.61 19.61 -0.38
N SER A 275 2.69 20.10 0.23
CA SER A 275 3.82 19.28 0.65
C SER A 275 3.68 18.84 2.10
N ILE A 276 4.13 17.63 2.41
CA ILE A 276 4.33 17.15 3.78
C ILE A 276 5.82 16.90 3.95
N GLN A 277 6.39 17.51 5.00
CA GLN A 277 7.79 17.34 5.37
C GLN A 277 7.92 16.45 6.61
N ALA A 278 9.15 16.03 6.91
CA ALA A 278 9.43 15.27 8.13
C ALA A 278 9.05 16.09 9.38
N PRO A 279 8.31 15.52 10.33
CA PRO A 279 7.84 16.25 11.50
C PRO A 279 8.97 16.68 12.42
N GLY A 280 8.86 17.86 13.03
CA GLY A 280 9.74 18.36 14.08
C GLY A 280 9.70 17.50 15.34
N LEU A 281 10.62 17.72 16.27
CA LEU A 281 10.73 16.90 17.49
C LEU A 281 9.42 16.91 18.29
N GLU A 282 8.83 18.09 18.49
CA GLU A 282 7.57 18.24 19.24
C GLU A 282 6.40 17.49 18.59
N THR A 283 6.28 17.62 17.27
CA THR A 283 5.26 16.89 16.48
C THR A 283 5.46 15.38 16.61
N ARG A 284 6.71 14.88 16.57
CA ARG A 284 7.02 13.45 16.76
C ARG A 284 6.64 12.95 18.14
N ILE A 285 6.94 13.73 19.20
CA ILE A 285 6.54 13.40 20.57
C ILE A 285 5.02 13.32 20.68
N ALA A 286 4.29 14.28 20.11
CA ALA A 286 2.83 14.30 20.10
C ALA A 286 2.25 13.08 19.36
N ILE A 287 2.84 12.70 18.22
CA ILE A 287 2.45 11.49 17.45
C ILE A 287 2.65 10.23 18.32
N LEU A 288 3.82 10.07 18.94
CA LEU A 288 4.12 8.92 19.79
C LEU A 288 3.13 8.79 20.94
N ARG A 289 2.90 9.88 21.67
CA ARG A 289 1.97 9.88 22.81
C ARG A 289 0.54 9.57 22.38
N LYS A 290 0.05 10.19 21.30
CA LYS A 290 -1.29 9.92 20.78
C LYS A 290 -1.46 8.48 20.32
N LYS A 291 -0.46 7.92 19.62
CA LYS A 291 -0.50 6.53 19.14
C LYS A 291 -0.38 5.51 20.27
N ALA A 292 0.38 5.82 21.33
CA ALA A 292 0.49 5.01 22.52
C ALA A 292 -0.83 5.03 23.33
N ALA A 293 -1.39 6.22 23.57
CA ALA A 293 -2.67 6.39 24.28
C ALA A 293 -3.83 5.67 23.58
N ALA A 294 -3.89 5.70 22.24
CA ALA A 294 -4.89 4.97 21.46
C ALA A 294 -4.79 3.44 21.62
N ARG A 295 -3.67 2.93 22.17
CA ARG A 295 -3.44 1.51 22.51
C ARG A 295 -3.42 1.22 23.99
N GLY A 296 -3.89 2.18 24.80
CA GLY A 296 -3.98 2.04 26.26
C GLY A 296 -2.62 2.13 26.98
N LEU A 297 -1.59 2.69 26.34
CA LEU A 297 -0.27 2.88 26.93
C LEU A 297 -0.04 4.36 27.23
N ASP A 298 0.20 4.68 28.50
CA ASP A 298 0.73 6.00 28.90
C ASP A 298 2.26 5.97 28.75
N LEU A 299 2.76 6.68 27.74
CA LEU A 299 4.19 6.73 27.43
C LEU A 299 4.85 7.83 28.23
N GLN A 300 5.82 7.45 29.07
CA GLN A 300 6.60 8.40 29.89
C GLN A 300 7.30 9.45 29.02
N PRO A 301 7.35 10.72 29.44
CA PRO A 301 7.94 11.81 28.66
C PRO A 301 9.36 11.53 28.18
N GLU A 302 10.21 10.98 29.07
CA GLU A 302 11.62 10.68 28.79
C GLU A 302 11.77 9.63 27.68
N ILE A 303 10.89 8.62 27.67
CA ILE A 303 10.87 7.57 26.64
C ILE A 303 10.36 8.13 25.32
N ALA A 304 9.31 8.97 25.37
CA ALA A 304 8.78 9.61 24.17
C ALA A 304 9.83 10.52 23.51
N GLU A 305 10.55 11.32 24.30
CA GLU A 305 11.61 12.19 23.82
C GLU A 305 12.82 11.39 23.28
N PHE A 306 13.22 10.33 23.96
CA PHE A 306 14.28 9.42 23.50
C PHE A 306 13.97 8.85 22.12
N ILE A 307 12.75 8.32 21.92
CA ILE A 307 12.34 7.73 20.65
C ILE A 307 12.25 8.82 19.57
N ALA A 308 11.58 9.94 19.89
CA ALA A 308 11.37 11.04 18.96
C ALA A 308 12.68 11.69 18.50
N SER A 309 13.70 11.76 19.35
CA SER A 309 15.01 12.33 18.99
C SER A 309 15.77 11.44 18.02
N ARG A 310 15.57 10.14 18.08
CA ARG A 310 16.32 9.15 17.28
C ARG A 310 15.62 8.70 16.01
N ILE A 311 14.27 8.66 16.00
CA ILE A 311 13.46 8.32 14.82
C ILE A 311 12.91 9.62 14.23
N ALA A 312 13.59 10.18 13.22
CA ALA A 312 13.31 11.51 12.74
C ALA A 312 12.57 11.56 11.40
N ARG A 313 12.70 10.57 10.52
CA ARG A 313 12.32 10.66 9.12
C ARG A 313 10.97 10.06 8.78
N ASN A 314 10.54 9.04 9.49
CA ASN A 314 9.42 8.21 9.09
C ASN A 314 8.44 7.99 10.25
N VAL A 315 7.23 8.49 10.10
CA VAL A 315 6.15 8.30 11.11
C VAL A 315 5.76 6.82 11.23
N ARG A 316 5.92 6.00 10.17
CA ARG A 316 5.70 4.55 10.26
C ARG A 316 6.67 3.88 11.23
N ASN A 317 7.92 4.35 11.28
CA ASN A 317 8.90 3.85 12.24
C ASN A 317 8.53 4.22 13.68
N LEU A 318 7.95 5.44 13.90
CA LEU A 318 7.37 5.82 15.19
C LEU A 318 6.20 4.91 15.58
N GLU A 319 5.29 4.62 14.66
CA GLU A 319 4.17 3.69 14.87
C GLU A 319 4.65 2.26 15.15
N GLY A 320 5.69 1.82 14.43
CA GLY A 320 6.36 0.54 14.64
C GLY A 320 6.98 0.44 16.03
N ALA A 321 7.65 1.50 16.48
CA ALA A 321 8.22 1.59 17.82
C ALA A 321 7.13 1.48 18.90
N VAL A 322 6.03 2.24 18.78
CA VAL A 322 4.89 2.14 19.71
C VAL A 322 4.32 0.71 19.72
N THR A 323 4.19 0.07 18.56
CA THR A 323 3.65 -1.30 18.47
C THR A 323 4.51 -2.31 19.24
N ARG A 324 5.83 -2.23 19.09
CA ARG A 324 6.77 -3.10 19.81
C ARG A 324 6.73 -2.85 21.33
N ILE A 325 6.67 -1.58 21.74
CA ILE A 325 6.60 -1.21 23.15
C ILE A 325 5.31 -1.72 23.80
N VAL A 326 4.16 -1.52 23.15
CA VAL A 326 2.87 -2.05 23.63
C VAL A 326 2.93 -3.58 23.77
N GLY A 327 3.53 -4.27 22.81
CA GLY A 327 3.75 -5.71 22.89
C GLY A 327 4.60 -6.12 24.09
N LEU A 328 5.71 -5.42 24.36
CA LEU A 328 6.58 -5.69 25.51
C LEU A 328 5.88 -5.47 26.84
N VAL A 329 5.19 -4.33 27.01
CA VAL A 329 4.45 -4.01 28.23
C VAL A 329 3.32 -5.03 28.47
N GLY A 330 2.60 -5.43 27.42
CA GLY A 330 1.54 -6.45 27.52
C GLY A 330 2.07 -7.81 27.98
N MET A 331 3.30 -8.19 27.58
CA MET A 331 3.93 -9.45 27.98
C MET A 331 4.53 -9.40 29.37
N THR A 332 5.20 -8.30 29.73
CA THR A 332 5.99 -8.21 30.96
C THR A 332 5.21 -7.69 32.15
N ARG A 333 4.19 -6.87 31.89
CA ARG A 333 3.42 -6.13 32.92
C ARG A 333 4.31 -5.32 33.89
N LYS A 334 5.53 -4.98 33.48
CA LYS A 334 6.49 -4.20 34.26
C LYS A 334 6.55 -2.76 33.76
N PRO A 335 6.94 -1.80 34.62
CA PRO A 335 7.26 -0.45 34.17
C PRO A 335 8.30 -0.47 33.05
N LEU A 336 8.16 0.43 32.12
CA LEU A 336 9.03 0.54 30.95
C LEU A 336 10.33 1.24 31.36
N GLU A 337 11.47 0.57 31.14
CA GLU A 337 12.80 1.15 31.38
C GLU A 337 13.46 1.56 30.07
N LEU A 338 14.18 2.68 30.06
CA LEU A 338 14.83 3.23 28.86
C LEU A 338 15.79 2.22 28.19
N ALA A 339 16.58 1.49 28.99
CA ALA A 339 17.51 0.47 28.48
C ALA A 339 16.79 -0.68 27.75
N GLN A 340 15.59 -1.05 28.21
CA GLN A 340 14.79 -2.08 27.55
C GLN A 340 14.21 -1.57 26.22
N VAL A 341 13.79 -0.30 26.16
CA VAL A 341 13.31 0.36 24.95
C VAL A 341 14.41 0.47 23.91
N GLU A 342 15.62 0.88 24.32
CA GLU A 342 16.79 0.96 23.45
C GLU A 342 17.14 -0.40 22.81
N LYS A 343 17.16 -1.45 23.62
CA LYS A 343 17.38 -2.82 23.13
C LYS A 343 16.28 -3.30 22.18
N LEU A 344 15.01 -3.01 22.51
CA LEU A 344 13.84 -3.42 21.73
C LEU A 344 13.79 -2.74 20.36
N LEU A 345 14.24 -1.50 20.27
CA LEU A 345 14.19 -0.68 19.06
C LEU A 345 15.53 -0.63 18.32
N HIS A 346 16.52 -1.40 18.74
CA HIS A 346 17.89 -1.35 18.23
C HIS A 346 17.96 -1.38 16.68
N ASP A 347 17.24 -2.30 16.05
CA ASP A 347 17.20 -2.44 14.59
C ASP A 347 16.61 -1.20 13.90
N ILE A 348 15.50 -0.63 14.41
CA ILE A 348 14.93 0.60 13.88
C ILE A 348 15.92 1.77 14.04
N LEU A 349 16.57 1.86 15.19
CA LEU A 349 17.54 2.92 15.47
C LEU A 349 18.79 2.82 14.59
N VAL A 350 19.26 1.62 14.30
CA VAL A 350 20.38 1.38 13.38
C VAL A 350 19.98 1.72 11.95
N GLU A 351 18.78 1.35 11.51
CA GLU A 351 18.26 1.70 10.20
C GLU A 351 18.16 3.23 10.02
N GLU A 352 17.59 3.94 10.98
CA GLU A 352 17.50 5.41 10.95
C GLU A 352 18.89 6.07 10.96
N ALA A 353 19.83 5.54 11.74
CA ALA A 353 21.20 6.03 11.77
C ALA A 353 21.94 5.79 10.44
N SER A 354 21.74 4.65 9.79
CA SER A 354 22.36 4.33 8.50
C SER A 354 21.90 5.26 7.39
N HIS A 355 20.64 5.66 7.39
CA HIS A 355 20.08 6.62 6.42
C HIS A 355 20.55 8.06 6.64
N THR A 356 21.13 8.40 7.80
CA THR A 356 21.74 9.72 8.04
C THR A 356 23.18 9.79 7.55
N LEU A 357 23.82 8.67 7.25
CA LEU A 357 25.17 8.59 6.72
C LEU A 357 25.16 8.81 5.19
N THR A 358 25.07 10.07 4.77
CA THR A 358 25.31 10.42 3.37
C THR A 358 26.81 10.64 3.13
N ALA A 359 27.24 10.49 1.88
CA ALA A 359 28.63 10.79 1.50
C ALA A 359 29.08 12.19 1.97
N GLU A 360 28.16 13.18 1.90
CA GLU A 360 28.40 14.54 2.36
C GLU A 360 28.59 14.63 3.88
N VAL A 361 27.82 13.87 4.65
CA VAL A 361 27.97 13.82 6.13
C VAL A 361 29.29 13.18 6.50
N ILE A 362 29.66 12.10 5.82
CA ILE A 362 30.97 11.43 6.02
C ILE A 362 32.10 12.40 5.68
N GLN A 363 32.04 13.04 4.50
CA GLN A 363 33.03 14.02 4.07
C GLN A 363 33.15 15.20 5.04
N ARG A 364 32.05 15.72 5.55
CA ARG A 364 32.04 16.80 6.54
C ARG A 364 32.67 16.38 7.83
N LYS A 365 32.34 15.20 8.37
CA LYS A 365 32.92 14.68 9.60
C LYS A 365 34.42 14.42 9.47
N VAL A 366 34.85 13.89 8.34
CA VAL A 366 36.28 13.69 8.04
C VAL A 366 36.98 15.05 7.89
N ALA A 367 36.40 16.01 7.21
CA ALA A 367 36.95 17.36 7.07
C ALA A 367 37.10 18.07 8.43
N GLU A 368 36.09 17.97 9.31
CA GLU A 368 36.12 18.47 10.69
C GLU A 368 37.27 17.79 11.50
N HIS A 369 37.38 16.46 11.45
CA HIS A 369 38.38 15.70 12.19
C HIS A 369 39.78 16.05 11.77
N TYR A 370 40.05 16.15 10.46
CA TYR A 370 41.35 16.49 9.92
C TYR A 370 41.60 17.99 9.78
N ARG A 371 40.63 18.84 10.20
CA ARG A 371 40.69 20.32 10.16
C ARG A 371 40.99 20.87 8.76
N ILE A 372 40.36 20.28 7.72
CA ILE A 372 40.44 20.75 6.33
C ILE A 372 39.10 21.32 5.89
N GLN A 373 39.10 22.16 4.85
CA GLN A 373 37.86 22.72 4.34
C GLN A 373 37.13 21.72 3.44
N MET A 374 35.78 21.77 3.42
CA MET A 374 34.97 20.95 2.52
C MET A 374 35.34 21.16 1.05
N SER A 375 35.71 22.37 0.65
CA SER A 375 36.23 22.68 -0.68
C SER A 375 37.51 21.92 -1.03
N ASP A 376 38.35 21.57 -0.04
CA ASP A 376 39.54 20.74 -0.26
C ASP A 376 39.16 19.28 -0.48
N MET A 377 38.06 18.77 0.10
CA MET A 377 37.58 17.40 -0.11
C MET A 377 37.20 17.15 -1.59
N THR A 378 36.66 18.13 -2.28
CA THR A 378 36.25 18.03 -3.69
C THR A 378 37.28 18.61 -4.68
N SER A 379 38.36 19.24 -4.20
CA SER A 379 39.36 19.88 -5.04
C SER A 379 40.27 18.87 -5.77
N LYS A 380 40.96 19.28 -6.82
CA LYS A 380 41.95 18.46 -7.55
C LYS A 380 43.33 18.42 -6.88
N ARG A 381 43.49 19.08 -5.74
CA ARG A 381 44.79 19.11 -5.00
C ARG A 381 45.13 17.72 -4.47
N ARG A 382 46.41 17.32 -4.59
CA ARG A 382 46.90 15.98 -4.20
C ARG A 382 47.92 16.03 -3.04
N MET A 383 47.92 17.11 -2.25
CA MET A 383 48.78 17.18 -1.08
C MET A 383 48.41 16.09 -0.07
N GLN A 384 49.36 15.51 0.61
CA GLN A 384 49.18 14.35 1.50
C GLN A 384 48.16 14.64 2.63
N ASN A 385 48.17 15.87 3.17
CA ASN A 385 47.23 16.33 4.18
C ASN A 385 45.77 16.46 3.67
N ILE A 386 45.54 16.39 2.35
CA ILE A 386 44.22 16.40 1.71
C ILE A 386 43.88 15.02 1.13
N ALA A 387 44.88 14.34 0.55
CA ALA A 387 44.67 13.05 -0.10
C ALA A 387 44.30 11.95 0.90
N PHE A 388 44.95 11.91 2.06
CA PHE A 388 44.67 10.93 3.11
C PHE A 388 43.25 11.06 3.69
N PRO A 389 42.80 12.26 4.12
CA PRO A 389 41.39 12.43 4.53
C PRO A 389 40.39 12.01 3.49
N ARG A 390 40.62 12.26 2.18
CA ARG A 390 39.72 11.78 1.12
C ARG A 390 39.64 10.26 1.05
N GLN A 391 40.79 9.57 1.19
CA GLN A 391 40.78 8.11 1.23
C GLN A 391 40.01 7.55 2.42
N VAL A 392 40.05 8.23 3.56
CA VAL A 392 39.28 7.87 4.75
C VAL A 392 37.78 8.10 4.54
N ALA A 393 37.38 9.09 3.72
CA ALA A 393 35.99 9.43 3.42
C ALA A 393 35.38 8.60 2.28
N MET A 394 36.18 7.84 1.54
CA MET A 394 35.76 6.91 0.48
C MET A 394 35.42 5.53 1.02
#